data_8563d7313378dc0cc39828015ab38e2f
#
_entry.id   8563d7313378dc0cc39828015ab38e2f
#
_cell.length_a   1.000
_cell.length_b   1.000
_cell.length_c   1.000
_cell.angle_alpha   90.00
_cell.angle_beta   90.00
_cell.angle_gamma   90.00
#
_symmetry.space_group_name_H-M   'P 1'
#
loop_
_entity.id
_entity.type
_entity.pdbx_description
1 polymer ?
#
loop_
_entity_poly.entity_id
_entity_poly.type
_entity_poly.pdbx_seq_one_letter_code
_entity_poly.pdbx_strand_id
1 'polypeptide(L)'
;MAKNIIFELQARDALKRGVDALADAVKVTLGPKGRNVIIDKKFGAPTVTKDGVTVAKEIELKDAVENMGAQMVKEVASKTSDVAGDGTTTATVLAQAIVTTGLKNVIAGANPMDLKRGIEKAVVSVVASLKAMSREIGDTNEKIEQIATISANNDSIIGKLIAEAMAKVKKEGVITIEEAKGTETVVKVVEGMQFDRGYISPYFVTDTEKMEAVYEDPFVLIYDKKISSMKDLLPILEKVVQTGKALVIVSEDIDGEALATLVVNKLRGSLKIVAVKAPGFGDRRKAMLEDIAILTGGTVISEETGYKLEDADISYLGRAEKISVDKDNTTIVSGQGTKEMIESRINQIKAQIESTTSDYDREKLQERLAKLAGGVAVIQVGAASEVEMKEKKDRFDDALHATRAAIEEGIIPGGGVAYLRAIPALDKLKGANEDETTGIAIIKRALEEPLRQIVENCGLEGSVIVQKVKEGKGDYGFNARTEVYENLFEAGVIDPTKVARVALENAASIASMLLTTECVISDIKEESAAPMPNPGMGGMGGMY
;
A
#
# COMPACT_ATOMS: atom_id res chain seq x y z
N MET A 1 23.09 -18.02 -21.22
CA MET A 1 21.74 -18.44 -21.62
C MET A 1 21.40 -17.78 -22.95
N ALA A 2 20.86 -18.55 -23.90
CA ALA A 2 20.39 -18.01 -25.16
C ALA A 2 19.14 -17.16 -24.94
N LYS A 3 18.95 -16.10 -25.76
CA LYS A 3 17.81 -15.20 -25.68
C LYS A 3 16.86 -15.43 -26.86
N ASN A 4 15.58 -15.41 -26.57
CA ASN A 4 14.54 -15.33 -27.57
C ASN A 4 14.22 -13.85 -27.81
N ILE A 5 14.22 -13.42 -29.07
CA ILE A 5 13.98 -12.03 -29.46
C ILE A 5 12.79 -12.01 -30.39
N ILE A 6 11.72 -11.32 -29.99
CA ILE A 6 10.46 -11.24 -30.73
C ILE A 6 10.17 -9.77 -31.03
N PHE A 7 9.72 -9.48 -32.25
CA PHE A 7 9.48 -8.12 -32.74
C PHE A 7 8.02 -7.91 -33.15
N GLU A 8 7.67 -6.63 -33.32
CA GLU A 8 6.46 -6.16 -33.96
C GLU A 8 5.16 -6.77 -33.42
N LEU A 9 4.28 -7.22 -34.31
CA LEU A 9 2.96 -7.73 -33.96
C LEU A 9 3.00 -8.93 -33.03
N GLN A 10 3.96 -9.86 -33.22
CA GLN A 10 4.06 -11.05 -32.38
C GLN A 10 4.38 -10.68 -30.92
N ALA A 11 5.30 -9.72 -30.72
CA ALA A 11 5.65 -9.24 -29.39
C ALA A 11 4.44 -8.54 -28.71
N ARG A 12 3.76 -7.66 -29.46
CA ARG A 12 2.60 -6.91 -28.95
C ARG A 12 1.41 -7.80 -28.61
N ASP A 13 1.10 -8.78 -29.47
CA ASP A 13 0.00 -9.72 -29.22
C ASP A 13 0.28 -10.61 -28.00
N ALA A 14 1.52 -11.09 -27.82
CA ALA A 14 1.88 -11.87 -26.67
C ALA A 14 1.81 -11.05 -25.36
N LEU A 15 2.36 -9.82 -25.38
CA LEU A 15 2.24 -8.90 -24.24
C LEU A 15 0.77 -8.62 -23.90
N LYS A 16 -0.07 -8.37 -24.93
CA LYS A 16 -1.50 -8.12 -24.73
C LYS A 16 -2.22 -9.31 -24.10
N ARG A 17 -1.95 -10.54 -24.54
CA ARG A 17 -2.54 -11.73 -23.90
C ARG A 17 -2.16 -11.82 -22.42
N GLY A 18 -0.94 -11.46 -22.06
CA GLY A 18 -0.51 -11.37 -20.66
C GLY A 18 -1.27 -10.31 -19.86
N VAL A 19 -1.43 -9.10 -20.45
CA VAL A 19 -2.25 -8.02 -19.88
C VAL A 19 -3.68 -8.48 -19.63
N ASP A 20 -4.30 -9.10 -20.66
CA ASP A 20 -5.68 -9.56 -20.58
C ASP A 20 -5.83 -10.68 -19.53
N ALA A 21 -4.94 -11.65 -19.49
CA ALA A 21 -4.99 -12.75 -18.54
C ALA A 21 -4.99 -12.26 -17.08
N LEU A 22 -4.14 -11.29 -16.74
CA LEU A 22 -4.12 -10.70 -15.41
C LEU A 22 -5.35 -9.84 -15.17
N ALA A 23 -5.67 -8.92 -16.07
CA ALA A 23 -6.76 -7.99 -15.89
C ALA A 23 -8.12 -8.69 -15.79
N ASP A 24 -8.35 -9.73 -16.58
CA ASP A 24 -9.59 -10.52 -16.55
C ASP A 24 -9.78 -11.26 -15.22
N ALA A 25 -8.69 -11.72 -14.59
CA ALA A 25 -8.74 -12.33 -13.28
C ALA A 25 -9.01 -11.32 -12.16
N VAL A 26 -8.46 -10.10 -12.29
CA VAL A 26 -8.60 -9.05 -11.27
C VAL A 26 -9.95 -8.33 -11.35
N LYS A 27 -10.42 -7.98 -12.57
CA LYS A 27 -11.61 -7.13 -12.76
C LYS A 27 -12.92 -7.72 -12.24
N VAL A 28 -12.99 -9.04 -12.03
CA VAL A 28 -14.19 -9.71 -11.47
C VAL A 28 -14.46 -9.31 -10.02
N THR A 29 -13.48 -8.75 -9.34
CA THR A 29 -13.59 -8.30 -7.93
C THR A 29 -14.19 -6.91 -7.81
N LEU A 30 -14.28 -6.13 -8.91
CA LEU A 30 -14.63 -4.71 -8.88
C LEU A 30 -16.10 -4.46 -8.55
N GLY A 31 -16.33 -3.53 -7.64
CA GLY A 31 -17.64 -2.97 -7.31
C GLY A 31 -18.43 -3.80 -6.28
N PRO A 32 -19.66 -3.33 -5.93
CA PRO A 32 -20.44 -3.89 -4.83
C PRO A 32 -20.90 -5.35 -5.07
N LYS A 33 -20.99 -5.78 -6.32
CA LYS A 33 -21.31 -7.17 -6.72
C LYS A 33 -20.07 -7.92 -7.25
N GLY A 34 -18.87 -7.39 -7.01
CA GLY A 34 -17.61 -8.08 -7.27
C GLY A 34 -17.52 -9.42 -6.53
N ARG A 35 -16.85 -10.38 -7.13
CA ARG A 35 -16.77 -11.76 -6.66
C ARG A 35 -15.40 -12.09 -6.10
N ASN A 36 -15.34 -13.08 -5.21
CA ASN A 36 -14.09 -13.60 -4.68
C ASN A 36 -13.32 -14.36 -5.76
N VAL A 37 -12.00 -14.26 -5.66
CA VAL A 37 -11.05 -15.12 -6.37
C VAL A 37 -10.45 -16.11 -5.37
N ILE A 38 -10.32 -17.36 -5.74
CA ILE A 38 -9.69 -18.40 -4.94
C ILE A 38 -8.31 -18.65 -5.52
N ILE A 39 -7.29 -18.56 -4.67
CA ILE A 39 -5.89 -18.70 -5.03
C ILE A 39 -5.35 -19.95 -4.34
N ASP A 40 -4.80 -20.88 -5.13
CA ASP A 40 -4.15 -22.08 -4.61
C ASP A 40 -2.84 -21.73 -3.88
N LYS A 41 -2.60 -22.41 -2.77
CA LYS A 41 -1.35 -22.30 -2.01
C LYS A 41 -0.64 -23.64 -2.00
N LYS A 42 0.66 -23.65 -2.21
CA LYS A 42 1.49 -24.88 -2.15
C LYS A 42 1.40 -25.59 -0.79
N PHE A 43 1.15 -24.82 0.28
CA PHE A 43 0.99 -25.31 1.64
C PHE A 43 -0.13 -24.52 2.33
N GLY A 44 -0.98 -25.22 3.08
CA GLY A 44 -2.10 -24.62 3.81
C GLY A 44 -3.41 -24.58 3.02
N ALA A 45 -4.38 -23.81 3.52
CA ALA A 45 -5.66 -23.61 2.86
C ALA A 45 -5.55 -22.60 1.70
N PRO A 46 -6.37 -22.73 0.63
CA PRO A 46 -6.45 -21.72 -0.42
C PRO A 46 -6.81 -20.35 0.16
N THR A 47 -6.24 -19.29 -0.42
CA THR A 47 -6.60 -17.91 -0.09
C THR A 47 -7.86 -17.53 -0.86
N VAL A 48 -8.83 -16.92 -0.17
CA VAL A 48 -10.04 -16.36 -0.77
C VAL A 48 -9.98 -14.85 -0.58
N THR A 49 -10.01 -14.08 -1.68
CA THR A 49 -9.85 -12.63 -1.61
C THR A 49 -10.67 -11.91 -2.67
N LYS A 50 -11.01 -10.64 -2.41
CA LYS A 50 -11.51 -9.67 -3.38
C LYS A 50 -10.50 -8.57 -3.67
N ASP A 51 -9.39 -8.52 -2.95
CA ASP A 51 -8.36 -7.52 -3.16
C ASP A 51 -7.63 -7.75 -4.50
N GLY A 52 -7.66 -6.72 -5.34
CA GLY A 52 -7.09 -6.77 -6.69
C GLY A 52 -5.58 -6.92 -6.71
N VAL A 53 -4.85 -6.32 -5.76
CA VAL A 53 -3.38 -6.44 -5.73
C VAL A 53 -2.96 -7.83 -5.29
N THR A 54 -3.64 -8.44 -4.35
CA THR A 54 -3.40 -9.83 -3.91
C THR A 54 -3.60 -10.81 -5.06
N VAL A 55 -4.71 -10.65 -5.83
CA VAL A 55 -4.93 -11.46 -7.03
C VAL A 55 -3.83 -11.24 -8.07
N ALA A 56 -3.48 -9.98 -8.36
CA ALA A 56 -2.46 -9.63 -9.35
C ALA A 56 -1.08 -10.20 -9.00
N LYS A 57 -0.70 -10.19 -7.72
CA LYS A 57 0.60 -10.71 -7.24
C LYS A 57 0.79 -12.20 -7.48
N GLU A 58 -0.27 -12.99 -7.45
CA GLU A 58 -0.21 -14.45 -7.60
C GLU A 58 -0.24 -14.92 -9.06
N ILE A 59 -0.52 -14.03 -10.02
CA ILE A 59 -0.57 -14.41 -11.43
C ILE A 59 0.83 -14.52 -12.02
N GLU A 60 1.15 -15.72 -12.49
CA GLU A 60 2.36 -16.06 -13.22
C GLU A 60 1.99 -16.96 -14.42
N LEU A 61 2.42 -16.58 -15.62
CA LEU A 61 2.09 -17.26 -16.85
C LEU A 61 3.26 -18.12 -17.34
N LYS A 62 2.93 -19.24 -18.01
CA LYS A 62 3.94 -20.18 -18.51
C LYS A 62 4.79 -19.59 -19.65
N ASP A 63 4.15 -18.86 -20.57
CA ASP A 63 4.85 -18.20 -21.66
C ASP A 63 5.59 -16.97 -21.11
N ALA A 64 6.88 -16.86 -21.41
CA ALA A 64 7.74 -15.82 -20.87
C ALA A 64 7.34 -14.41 -21.32
N VAL A 65 6.86 -14.26 -22.57
CA VAL A 65 6.47 -12.96 -23.13
C VAL A 65 5.08 -12.54 -22.64
N GLU A 66 4.14 -13.47 -22.59
CA GLU A 66 2.82 -13.21 -21.98
C GLU A 66 3.01 -12.85 -20.49
N ASN A 67 3.89 -13.56 -19.79
CA ASN A 67 4.20 -13.24 -18.39
C ASN A 67 4.77 -11.83 -18.23
N MET A 68 5.61 -11.34 -19.15
CA MET A 68 6.08 -9.95 -19.11
C MET A 68 4.91 -8.96 -19.20
N GLY A 69 3.94 -9.20 -20.08
CA GLY A 69 2.72 -8.39 -20.17
C GLY A 69 1.93 -8.39 -18.86
N ALA A 70 1.76 -9.56 -18.24
CA ALA A 70 1.12 -9.69 -16.93
C ALA A 70 1.91 -8.93 -15.85
N GLN A 71 3.24 -9.09 -15.79
CA GLN A 71 4.08 -8.40 -14.80
C GLN A 71 4.03 -6.88 -14.92
N MET A 72 3.90 -6.33 -16.13
CA MET A 72 3.73 -4.89 -16.34
C MET A 72 2.42 -4.37 -15.69
N VAL A 73 1.31 -5.11 -15.84
CA VAL A 73 0.04 -4.73 -15.19
C VAL A 73 0.04 -5.01 -13.70
N LYS A 74 0.74 -6.06 -13.25
CA LYS A 74 1.00 -6.29 -11.82
C LYS A 74 1.70 -5.10 -11.17
N GLU A 75 2.64 -4.46 -11.88
CA GLU A 75 3.31 -3.24 -11.40
C GLU A 75 2.31 -2.07 -11.25
N VAL A 76 1.31 -1.95 -12.16
CA VAL A 76 0.23 -0.95 -12.02
C VAL A 76 -0.52 -1.14 -10.71
N ALA A 77 -0.96 -2.37 -10.40
CA ALA A 77 -1.70 -2.68 -9.19
C ALA A 77 -0.84 -2.43 -7.94
N SER A 78 0.42 -2.89 -7.94
CA SER A 78 1.35 -2.73 -6.82
C SER A 78 1.66 -1.27 -6.53
N LYS A 79 1.99 -0.47 -7.55
CA LYS A 79 2.25 0.97 -7.38
C LYS A 79 1.02 1.75 -6.90
N THR A 80 -0.16 1.35 -7.35
CA THR A 80 -1.40 1.99 -6.89
C THR A 80 -1.66 1.67 -5.42
N SER A 81 -1.44 0.42 -5.00
CA SER A 81 -1.49 0.02 -3.59
C SER A 81 -0.47 0.80 -2.75
N ASP A 82 0.79 0.90 -3.20
CA ASP A 82 1.87 1.59 -2.47
C ASP A 82 1.57 3.08 -2.21
N VAL A 83 0.92 3.77 -3.15
CA VAL A 83 0.73 5.24 -3.10
C VAL A 83 -0.63 5.62 -2.51
N ALA A 84 -1.68 4.88 -2.87
CA ALA A 84 -3.07 5.20 -2.50
C ALA A 84 -3.71 4.17 -1.57
N GLY A 85 -3.13 2.98 -1.46
CA GLY A 85 -3.60 1.88 -0.62
C GLY A 85 -4.89 1.22 -1.07
N ASP A 86 -5.52 1.74 -2.12
CA ASP A 86 -6.78 1.24 -2.71
C ASP A 86 -6.80 1.57 -4.23
N GLY A 87 -7.85 1.12 -4.95
CA GLY A 87 -8.05 1.39 -6.37
C GLY A 87 -7.22 0.52 -7.32
N THR A 88 -6.62 -0.54 -6.84
CA THR A 88 -5.75 -1.47 -7.58
C THR A 88 -6.49 -2.13 -8.74
N THR A 89 -7.74 -2.56 -8.52
CA THR A 89 -8.61 -3.13 -9.56
C THR A 89 -9.00 -2.09 -10.60
N THR A 90 -9.35 -0.88 -10.20
CA THR A 90 -9.67 0.23 -11.12
C THR A 90 -8.47 0.57 -12.00
N ALA A 91 -7.27 0.64 -11.44
CA ALA A 91 -6.03 0.89 -12.17
C ALA A 91 -5.75 -0.22 -13.22
N THR A 92 -5.97 -1.48 -12.84
CA THR A 92 -5.83 -2.64 -13.74
C THR A 92 -6.81 -2.57 -14.91
N VAL A 93 -8.08 -2.24 -14.65
CA VAL A 93 -9.12 -2.08 -15.68
C VAL A 93 -8.78 -0.94 -16.63
N LEU A 94 -8.34 0.21 -16.10
CA LEU A 94 -7.90 1.34 -16.93
C LEU A 94 -6.68 0.98 -17.78
N ALA A 95 -5.69 0.28 -17.24
CA ALA A 95 -4.51 -0.16 -17.97
C ALA A 95 -4.88 -1.09 -19.14
N GLN A 96 -5.73 -2.10 -18.90
CA GLN A 96 -6.24 -3.00 -19.93
C GLN A 96 -6.97 -2.22 -21.05
N ALA A 97 -7.81 -1.27 -20.67
CA ALA A 97 -8.58 -0.47 -21.63
C ALA A 97 -7.67 0.40 -22.52
N ILE A 98 -6.67 1.06 -21.91
CA ILE A 98 -5.71 1.90 -22.65
C ILE A 98 -4.86 1.04 -23.58
N VAL A 99 -4.32 -0.08 -23.11
CA VAL A 99 -3.51 -1.02 -23.91
C VAL A 99 -4.35 -1.58 -25.06
N THR A 100 -5.56 -2.08 -24.79
CA THR A 100 -6.42 -2.69 -25.81
C THR A 100 -6.83 -1.71 -26.90
N THR A 101 -7.19 -0.47 -26.53
CA THR A 101 -7.58 0.56 -27.49
C THR A 101 -6.35 1.11 -28.21
N GLY A 102 -5.26 1.34 -27.48
CA GLY A 102 -4.01 1.86 -28.04
C GLY A 102 -3.37 0.92 -29.06
N LEU A 103 -3.27 -0.38 -28.76
CA LEU A 103 -2.69 -1.37 -29.68
C LEU A 103 -3.47 -1.46 -31.00
N LYS A 104 -4.81 -1.34 -31.00
CA LYS A 104 -5.60 -1.28 -32.23
C LYS A 104 -5.15 -0.14 -33.14
N ASN A 105 -4.87 1.02 -32.58
CA ASN A 105 -4.40 2.19 -33.32
C ASN A 105 -2.95 2.03 -33.78
N VAL A 106 -2.06 1.46 -32.97
CA VAL A 106 -0.67 1.15 -33.36
C VAL A 106 -0.65 0.17 -34.55
N ILE A 107 -1.46 -0.89 -34.50
CA ILE A 107 -1.59 -1.87 -35.58
C ILE A 107 -2.17 -1.20 -36.85
N ALA A 108 -3.05 -0.21 -36.71
CA ALA A 108 -3.58 0.57 -37.81
C ALA A 108 -2.58 1.60 -38.40
N GLY A 109 -1.38 1.71 -37.84
CA GLY A 109 -0.28 2.53 -38.36
C GLY A 109 -0.07 3.87 -37.65
N ALA A 110 -0.76 4.13 -36.53
CA ALA A 110 -0.53 5.32 -35.73
C ALA A 110 0.86 5.29 -35.07
N ASN A 111 1.52 6.45 -34.99
CA ASN A 111 2.82 6.58 -34.36
C ASN A 111 2.71 6.38 -32.84
N PRO A 112 3.32 5.32 -32.24
CA PRO A 112 3.20 5.03 -30.80
C PRO A 112 3.70 6.15 -29.89
N MET A 113 4.72 6.89 -30.33
CA MET A 113 5.29 8.00 -29.53
C MET A 113 4.35 9.20 -29.48
N ASP A 114 3.62 9.48 -30.56
CA ASP A 114 2.63 10.56 -30.58
C ASP A 114 1.35 10.15 -29.85
N LEU A 115 0.93 8.89 -29.97
CA LEU A 115 -0.13 8.33 -29.11
C LEU A 115 0.20 8.53 -27.61
N LYS A 116 1.43 8.18 -27.20
CA LYS A 116 1.90 8.38 -25.82
C LYS A 116 1.78 9.85 -25.40
N ARG A 117 2.25 10.80 -26.21
CA ARG A 117 2.13 12.24 -25.91
C ARG A 117 0.68 12.67 -25.74
N GLY A 118 -0.22 12.16 -26.59
CA GLY A 118 -1.66 12.40 -26.48
C GLY A 118 -2.26 11.84 -25.19
N ILE A 119 -1.87 10.62 -24.82
CA ILE A 119 -2.26 9.98 -23.56
C ILE A 119 -1.79 10.83 -22.35
N GLU A 120 -0.52 11.24 -22.32
CA GLU A 120 0.04 12.05 -21.24
C GLU A 120 -0.71 13.39 -21.09
N LYS A 121 -0.97 14.10 -22.20
CA LYS A 121 -1.76 15.34 -22.19
C LYS A 121 -3.18 15.12 -21.63
N ALA A 122 -3.83 14.04 -22.04
CA ALA A 122 -5.17 13.70 -21.58
C ALA A 122 -5.19 13.40 -20.08
N VAL A 123 -4.23 12.63 -19.57
CA VAL A 123 -4.12 12.31 -18.15
C VAL A 123 -3.98 13.57 -17.30
N VAL A 124 -3.09 14.49 -17.67
CA VAL A 124 -2.92 15.79 -16.99
C VAL A 124 -4.25 16.55 -16.92
N SER A 125 -5.00 16.60 -18.03
CA SER A 125 -6.30 17.30 -18.08
C SER A 125 -7.35 16.62 -17.20
N VAL A 126 -7.43 15.28 -17.22
CA VAL A 126 -8.36 14.50 -16.38
C VAL A 126 -8.03 14.68 -14.91
N VAL A 127 -6.76 14.57 -14.53
CA VAL A 127 -6.31 14.77 -13.13
C VAL A 127 -6.67 16.17 -12.63
N ALA A 128 -6.46 17.20 -13.44
CA ALA A 128 -6.88 18.56 -13.09
C ALA A 128 -8.42 18.65 -12.90
N SER A 129 -9.20 17.95 -13.73
CA SER A 129 -10.66 17.90 -13.60
C SER A 129 -11.10 17.14 -12.35
N LEU A 130 -10.47 16.00 -12.01
CA LEU A 130 -10.75 15.25 -10.78
C LEU A 130 -10.45 16.10 -9.53
N LYS A 131 -9.31 16.79 -9.50
CA LYS A 131 -8.96 17.72 -8.41
C LYS A 131 -9.95 18.87 -8.29
N ALA A 132 -10.42 19.42 -9.41
CA ALA A 132 -11.43 20.50 -9.40
C ALA A 132 -12.82 20.04 -8.92
N MET A 133 -13.14 18.75 -9.05
CA MET A 133 -14.39 18.15 -8.53
C MET A 133 -14.26 17.73 -7.07
N SER A 134 -13.05 17.64 -6.55
CA SER A 134 -12.79 17.16 -5.19
C SER A 134 -13.44 18.08 -4.15
N ARG A 135 -14.02 17.46 -3.13
CA ARG A 135 -14.61 18.11 -1.96
C ARG A 135 -13.94 17.64 -0.70
N GLU A 136 -13.62 18.54 0.19
CA GLU A 136 -13.08 18.17 1.51
C GLU A 136 -14.10 17.38 2.31
N ILE A 137 -13.64 16.40 3.10
CA ILE A 137 -14.51 15.56 3.93
C ILE A 137 -15.16 16.37 5.05
N GLY A 138 -14.51 17.47 5.49
CA GLY A 138 -14.89 18.20 6.69
C GLY A 138 -14.66 17.36 7.97
N ASP A 139 -15.30 17.78 9.07
CA ASP A 139 -15.16 17.09 10.38
C ASP A 139 -16.29 16.08 10.64
N THR A 140 -17.00 15.62 9.59
CA THR A 140 -18.15 14.72 9.73
C THR A 140 -17.72 13.25 9.68
N ASN A 141 -17.93 12.53 10.79
CA ASN A 141 -17.70 11.09 10.86
C ASN A 141 -18.54 10.30 9.83
N GLU A 142 -19.68 10.86 9.39
CA GLU A 142 -20.55 10.24 8.39
C GLU A 142 -19.85 10.00 7.05
N LYS A 143 -19.07 10.97 6.53
CA LYS A 143 -18.32 10.81 5.28
C LYS A 143 -17.20 9.80 5.43
N ILE A 144 -16.54 9.76 6.57
CA ILE A 144 -15.53 8.74 6.90
C ILE A 144 -16.16 7.34 6.90
N GLU A 145 -17.33 7.19 7.55
CA GLU A 145 -18.07 5.91 7.54
C GLU A 145 -18.47 5.48 6.13
N GLN A 146 -18.94 6.42 5.30
CA GLN A 146 -19.33 6.15 3.91
C GLN A 146 -18.14 5.68 3.07
N ILE A 147 -17.00 6.37 3.14
CA ILE A 147 -15.78 6.01 2.41
C ILE A 147 -15.30 4.62 2.83
N ALA A 148 -15.15 4.42 4.14
CA ALA A 148 -14.68 3.14 4.67
C ALA A 148 -15.65 1.99 4.34
N THR A 149 -16.96 2.25 4.32
CA THR A 149 -17.97 1.27 3.90
C THR A 149 -17.79 0.90 2.43
N ILE A 150 -17.63 1.87 1.53
CA ILE A 150 -17.44 1.61 0.10
C ILE A 150 -16.17 0.81 -0.16
N SER A 151 -15.05 1.23 0.39
CA SER A 151 -13.77 0.54 0.22
C SER A 151 -13.78 -0.87 0.85
N ALA A 152 -14.51 -1.07 1.94
CA ALA A 152 -14.75 -2.39 2.54
C ALA A 152 -15.80 -3.24 1.80
N ASN A 153 -16.00 -3.05 0.50
CA ASN A 153 -17.01 -3.78 -0.29
C ASN A 153 -18.46 -3.64 0.24
N ASN A 154 -18.84 -2.45 0.66
CA ASN A 154 -20.14 -2.10 1.26
C ASN A 154 -20.42 -2.78 2.62
N ASP A 155 -19.38 -3.10 3.39
CA ASP A 155 -19.53 -3.56 4.77
C ASP A 155 -19.65 -2.36 5.72
N SER A 156 -20.90 -2.06 6.12
CA SER A 156 -21.18 -0.93 7.02
C SER A 156 -20.66 -1.15 8.45
N ILE A 157 -20.37 -2.39 8.85
CA ILE A 157 -19.79 -2.69 10.16
C ILE A 157 -18.34 -2.21 10.17
N ILE A 158 -17.58 -2.53 9.13
CA ILE A 158 -16.21 -2.05 8.95
C ILE A 158 -16.20 -0.52 8.88
N GLY A 159 -17.09 0.07 8.08
CA GLY A 159 -17.20 1.54 7.98
C GLY A 159 -17.39 2.22 9.31
N LYS A 160 -18.31 1.73 10.15
CA LYS A 160 -18.56 2.26 11.49
C LYS A 160 -17.36 2.13 12.43
N LEU A 161 -16.70 0.98 12.43
CA LEU A 161 -15.53 0.73 13.28
C LEU A 161 -14.34 1.61 12.90
N ILE A 162 -14.10 1.84 11.60
CA ILE A 162 -13.09 2.80 11.13
C ILE A 162 -13.44 4.22 11.56
N ALA A 163 -14.70 4.67 11.36
CA ALA A 163 -15.13 6.00 11.77
C ALA A 163 -15.04 6.19 13.30
N GLU A 164 -15.38 5.16 14.09
CA GLU A 164 -15.21 5.17 15.54
C GLU A 164 -13.73 5.27 15.94
N ALA A 165 -12.86 4.51 15.29
CA ALA A 165 -11.42 4.55 15.54
C ALA A 165 -10.86 5.95 15.22
N MET A 166 -11.20 6.52 14.05
CA MET A 166 -10.79 7.87 13.65
C MET A 166 -11.26 8.94 14.62
N ALA A 167 -12.52 8.85 15.10
CA ALA A 167 -13.06 9.79 16.08
C ALA A 167 -12.30 9.76 17.41
N LYS A 168 -11.84 8.57 17.84
CA LYS A 168 -11.09 8.39 19.11
C LYS A 168 -9.68 8.97 19.04
N VAL A 169 -8.97 8.79 17.92
CA VAL A 169 -7.56 9.20 17.79
C VAL A 169 -7.39 10.54 17.06
N LYS A 170 -8.47 11.14 16.55
CA LYS A 170 -8.48 12.37 15.75
C LYS A 170 -7.74 12.22 14.40
N LYS A 171 -7.64 13.33 13.63
CA LYS A 171 -7.05 13.31 12.26
C LYS A 171 -5.58 12.86 12.20
N GLU A 172 -4.83 13.10 13.26
CA GLU A 172 -3.37 12.82 13.32
C GLU A 172 -3.06 11.51 14.07
N GLY A 173 -4.10 10.84 14.58
CA GLY A 173 -3.94 9.60 15.32
C GLY A 173 -3.68 8.39 14.42
N VAL A 174 -3.01 7.40 14.99
CA VAL A 174 -2.65 6.17 14.30
C VAL A 174 -3.72 5.11 14.53
N ILE A 175 -4.08 4.40 13.46
CA ILE A 175 -4.94 3.22 13.53
C ILE A 175 -4.12 2.04 13.03
N THR A 176 -4.09 0.97 13.82
CA THR A 176 -3.50 -0.32 13.46
C THR A 176 -4.57 -1.41 13.45
N ILE A 177 -4.37 -2.41 12.61
CA ILE A 177 -5.27 -3.54 12.46
C ILE A 177 -4.55 -4.80 12.91
N GLU A 178 -5.14 -5.50 13.87
CA GLU A 178 -4.57 -6.70 14.48
C GLU A 178 -5.58 -7.85 14.47
N GLU A 179 -5.07 -9.06 14.64
CA GLU A 179 -5.90 -10.24 14.79
C GLU A 179 -6.37 -10.39 16.24
N ALA A 180 -7.68 -10.55 16.42
CA ALA A 180 -8.22 -10.87 17.73
C ALA A 180 -8.05 -12.37 18.04
N LYS A 181 -7.95 -12.69 19.32
CA LYS A 181 -7.99 -14.11 19.77
C LYS A 181 -9.38 -14.73 19.75
N GLY A 182 -10.41 -13.91 19.50
CA GLY A 182 -11.83 -14.31 19.50
C GLY A 182 -12.52 -13.98 18.18
N THR A 183 -13.83 -14.17 18.16
CA THR A 183 -14.66 -13.96 16.96
C THR A 183 -15.20 -12.54 16.83
N GLU A 184 -15.11 -11.74 17.89
CA GLU A 184 -15.63 -10.36 17.92
C GLU A 184 -14.56 -9.35 17.50
N THR A 185 -14.95 -8.39 16.66
CA THR A 185 -14.10 -7.27 16.29
C THR A 185 -14.34 -6.10 17.24
N VAL A 186 -13.27 -5.55 17.82
CA VAL A 186 -13.32 -4.47 18.80
C VAL A 186 -12.31 -3.37 18.49
N VAL A 187 -12.64 -2.12 18.86
CA VAL A 187 -11.73 -0.97 18.76
C VAL A 187 -11.26 -0.58 20.15
N LYS A 188 -9.94 -0.69 20.38
CA LYS A 188 -9.29 -0.25 21.61
C LYS A 188 -8.39 0.96 21.30
N VAL A 189 -8.30 1.89 22.24
CA VAL A 189 -7.29 2.95 22.20
C VAL A 189 -6.25 2.64 23.26
N VAL A 190 -4.99 2.63 22.82
CA VAL A 190 -3.83 2.34 23.66
C VAL A 190 -2.81 3.47 23.54
N GLU A 191 -1.92 3.56 24.51
CA GLU A 191 -0.80 4.47 24.46
C GLU A 191 0.17 4.03 23.37
N GLY A 192 0.59 4.97 22.51
CA GLY A 192 1.45 4.66 21.39
C GLY A 192 1.71 5.89 20.53
N MET A 193 2.60 5.74 19.56
CA MET A 193 2.89 6.80 18.60
C MET A 193 3.40 6.22 17.28
N GLN A 194 3.27 7.01 16.22
CA GLN A 194 3.94 6.75 14.95
C GLN A 194 4.88 7.92 14.61
N PHE A 195 6.00 7.60 13.99
CA PHE A 195 6.90 8.60 13.42
C PHE A 195 7.39 8.20 12.03
N ASP A 196 7.67 9.23 11.21
CA ASP A 196 7.94 9.12 9.77
C ASP A 196 9.41 8.71 9.52
N ARG A 197 9.77 7.50 9.94
CA ARG A 197 11.04 6.83 9.64
C ARG A 197 10.80 5.33 9.63
N GLY A 198 11.16 4.71 8.53
CA GLY A 198 11.08 3.26 8.37
C GLY A 198 12.41 2.56 8.61
N TYR A 199 12.48 1.29 8.26
CA TYR A 199 13.68 0.49 8.42
C TYR A 199 14.84 1.00 7.55
N ILE A 200 16.06 0.92 8.09
CA ILE A 200 17.29 1.33 7.39
C ILE A 200 17.59 0.37 6.21
N SER A 201 17.16 -0.87 6.29
CA SER A 201 17.38 -1.87 5.26
C SER A 201 16.15 -2.78 5.09
N PRO A 202 15.73 -3.07 3.85
CA PRO A 202 14.62 -4.00 3.59
C PRO A 202 14.91 -5.44 4.04
N TYR A 203 16.15 -5.79 4.31
CA TYR A 203 16.50 -7.10 4.87
C TYR A 203 16.03 -7.30 6.32
N PHE A 204 15.57 -6.26 7.00
CA PHE A 204 14.97 -6.38 8.33
C PHE A 204 13.51 -6.85 8.32
N VAL A 205 12.86 -6.85 7.17
CA VAL A 205 11.46 -7.24 6.98
C VAL A 205 11.20 -8.66 7.50
N THR A 206 10.10 -8.82 8.25
CA THR A 206 9.62 -10.12 8.76
C THR A 206 8.43 -10.62 7.96
N ASP A 207 7.59 -9.71 7.44
CA ASP A 207 6.49 -9.98 6.54
C ASP A 207 6.83 -9.45 5.14
N THR A 208 7.20 -10.35 4.24
CA THR A 208 7.60 -10.00 2.87
C THR A 208 6.41 -9.66 1.96
N GLU A 209 5.19 -10.03 2.32
CA GLU A 209 3.99 -9.68 1.55
C GLU A 209 3.64 -8.19 1.77
N LYS A 210 3.73 -7.72 3.02
CA LYS A 210 3.47 -6.32 3.41
C LYS A 210 4.73 -5.45 3.43
N MET A 211 5.90 -6.03 3.25
CA MET A 211 7.20 -5.36 3.39
C MET A 211 7.35 -4.65 4.74
N GLU A 212 6.95 -5.32 5.81
CA GLU A 212 6.99 -4.81 7.18
C GLU A 212 7.88 -5.67 8.10
N ALA A 213 8.51 -5.03 9.08
CA ALA A 213 9.14 -5.70 10.21
C ALA A 213 8.25 -5.55 11.43
N VAL A 214 7.65 -6.66 11.89
CA VAL A 214 6.72 -6.68 13.02
C VAL A 214 7.29 -7.52 14.15
N TYR A 215 7.34 -6.96 15.37
CA TYR A 215 7.82 -7.63 16.57
C TYR A 215 6.87 -7.42 17.73
N GLU A 216 6.56 -8.50 18.44
CA GLU A 216 5.80 -8.50 19.69
C GLU A 216 6.76 -8.49 20.89
N ASP A 217 6.40 -7.72 21.91
CA ASP A 217 7.17 -7.51 23.15
C ASP A 217 8.67 -7.23 22.92
N PRO A 218 9.03 -6.34 21.96
CA PRO A 218 10.42 -6.03 21.67
C PRO A 218 11.03 -5.11 22.72
N PHE A 219 12.35 -5.18 22.86
CA PHE A 219 13.14 -4.12 23.46
C PHE A 219 13.37 -2.98 22.49
N VAL A 220 13.52 -1.76 23.02
CA VAL A 220 13.80 -0.55 22.24
C VAL A 220 15.09 0.09 22.74
N LEU A 221 16.12 0.07 21.92
CA LEU A 221 17.37 0.79 22.17
C LEU A 221 17.30 2.16 21.51
N ILE A 222 17.47 3.22 22.28
CA ILE A 222 17.37 4.61 21.83
C ILE A 222 18.73 5.28 22.00
N TYR A 223 19.34 5.67 20.87
CA TYR A 223 20.69 6.25 20.83
C TYR A 223 20.71 7.53 20.00
N ASP A 224 21.33 8.59 20.50
CA ASP A 224 21.31 9.92 19.88
C ASP A 224 22.31 10.12 18.73
N LYS A 225 23.26 9.19 18.55
CA LYS A 225 24.31 9.26 17.56
C LYS A 225 24.20 8.15 16.50
N LYS A 226 25.09 8.23 15.52
CA LYS A 226 25.29 7.20 14.49
C LYS A 226 26.06 6.00 15.06
N ILE A 227 25.67 4.80 14.61
CA ILE A 227 26.34 3.54 14.95
C ILE A 227 27.01 2.99 13.68
N SER A 228 28.36 2.98 13.67
CA SER A 228 29.14 2.42 12.55
C SER A 228 29.96 1.22 12.97
N SER A 229 30.31 1.10 14.26
CA SER A 229 31.12 0.01 14.84
C SER A 229 30.24 -0.99 15.60
N MET A 230 30.44 -2.28 15.32
CA MET A 230 29.80 -3.35 16.08
C MET A 230 30.30 -3.47 17.52
N LYS A 231 31.54 -3.03 17.78
CA LYS A 231 32.16 -3.17 19.10
C LYS A 231 31.34 -2.53 20.20
N ASP A 232 30.79 -1.34 19.96
CA ASP A 232 30.05 -0.57 20.96
C ASP A 232 28.64 -1.15 21.17
N LEU A 233 28.09 -1.84 20.17
CA LEU A 233 26.74 -2.45 20.23
C LEU A 233 26.77 -3.88 20.78
N LEU A 234 27.91 -4.58 20.68
CA LEU A 234 28.02 -6.00 21.02
C LEU A 234 27.56 -6.33 22.45
N PRO A 235 27.94 -5.56 23.49
CA PRO A 235 27.57 -5.90 24.87
C PRO A 235 26.06 -5.94 25.11
N ILE A 236 25.32 -5.01 24.52
CA ILE A 236 23.86 -4.99 24.67
C ILE A 236 23.19 -6.07 23.81
N LEU A 237 23.71 -6.35 22.60
CA LEU A 237 23.18 -7.43 21.77
C LEU A 237 23.30 -8.79 22.42
N GLU A 238 24.43 -9.11 23.05
CA GLU A 238 24.64 -10.37 23.76
C GLU A 238 23.61 -10.55 24.89
N LYS A 239 23.35 -9.48 25.66
CA LYS A 239 22.33 -9.49 26.72
C LYS A 239 20.92 -9.70 26.16
N VAL A 240 20.57 -9.03 25.06
CA VAL A 240 19.26 -9.16 24.42
C VAL A 240 19.06 -10.57 23.84
N VAL A 241 20.05 -11.13 23.17
CA VAL A 241 20.00 -12.51 22.64
C VAL A 241 19.69 -13.53 23.73
N GLN A 242 20.29 -13.38 24.93
CA GLN A 242 20.01 -14.28 26.07
C GLN A 242 18.55 -14.25 26.52
N THR A 243 17.82 -13.16 26.26
CA THR A 243 16.38 -13.06 26.58
C THR A 243 15.47 -13.70 25.55
N GLY A 244 15.97 -13.95 24.32
CA GLY A 244 15.19 -14.45 23.19
C GLY A 244 14.21 -13.45 22.57
N LYS A 245 14.18 -12.20 23.09
CA LYS A 245 13.30 -11.13 22.60
C LYS A 245 13.91 -10.41 21.38
N ALA A 246 13.05 -9.71 20.67
CA ALA A 246 13.46 -8.85 19.57
C ALA A 246 14.01 -7.51 20.07
N LEU A 247 14.85 -6.87 19.26
CA LEU A 247 15.40 -5.54 19.50
C LEU A 247 15.05 -4.59 18.36
N VAL A 248 14.47 -3.46 18.69
CA VAL A 248 14.30 -2.32 17.79
C VAL A 248 15.35 -1.27 18.16
N ILE A 249 16.19 -0.89 17.22
CA ILE A 249 17.21 0.15 17.42
C ILE A 249 16.72 1.43 16.77
N VAL A 250 16.59 2.50 17.54
CA VAL A 250 16.30 3.86 17.08
C VAL A 250 17.55 4.71 17.29
N SER A 251 18.24 5.07 16.21
CA SER A 251 19.47 5.86 16.27
C SER A 251 19.54 6.89 15.13
N GLU A 252 20.48 7.84 15.21
CA GLU A 252 20.66 8.81 14.14
C GLU A 252 20.83 8.15 12.78
N ASP A 253 21.69 7.14 12.70
CA ASP A 253 21.90 6.27 11.55
C ASP A 253 22.63 5.00 11.98
N ILE A 254 22.55 3.94 11.17
CA ILE A 254 23.40 2.76 11.28
C ILE A 254 23.97 2.46 9.92
N ASP A 255 25.29 2.35 9.82
CA ASP A 255 25.95 2.05 8.54
C ASP A 255 27.16 1.13 8.70
N GLY A 256 27.89 0.96 7.60
CA GLY A 256 29.17 0.25 7.54
C GLY A 256 29.10 -1.18 8.09
N GLU A 257 30.08 -1.52 8.92
CA GLU A 257 30.20 -2.85 9.54
C GLU A 257 29.02 -3.20 10.45
N ALA A 258 28.51 -2.22 11.20
CA ALA A 258 27.41 -2.44 12.12
C ALA A 258 26.14 -2.89 11.36
N LEU A 259 25.74 -2.16 10.32
CA LEU A 259 24.57 -2.51 9.51
C LEU A 259 24.72 -3.88 8.86
N ALA A 260 25.87 -4.14 8.22
CA ALA A 260 26.13 -5.42 7.54
C ALA A 260 26.03 -6.60 8.51
N THR A 261 26.60 -6.46 9.71
CA THR A 261 26.60 -7.53 10.72
C THR A 261 25.19 -7.77 11.27
N LEU A 262 24.40 -6.72 11.54
CA LEU A 262 23.02 -6.85 11.99
C LEU A 262 22.15 -7.56 10.94
N VAL A 263 22.27 -7.17 9.67
CA VAL A 263 21.55 -7.80 8.55
C VAL A 263 21.90 -9.27 8.41
N VAL A 264 23.20 -9.62 8.41
CA VAL A 264 23.66 -11.03 8.28
C VAL A 264 23.14 -11.88 9.43
N ASN A 265 23.19 -11.39 10.68
CA ASN A 265 22.71 -12.15 11.84
C ASN A 265 21.19 -12.28 11.87
N LYS A 266 20.45 -11.27 11.39
CA LYS A 266 18.99 -11.36 11.20
C LYS A 266 18.64 -12.41 10.15
N LEU A 267 19.31 -12.41 8.99
CA LEU A 267 19.07 -13.38 7.93
C LEU A 267 19.40 -14.82 8.35
N ARG A 268 20.41 -15.00 9.20
CA ARG A 268 20.74 -16.30 9.81
C ARG A 268 19.76 -16.73 10.91
N GLY A 269 18.83 -15.87 11.33
CA GLY A 269 17.89 -16.15 12.41
C GLY A 269 18.49 -16.11 13.82
N SER A 270 19.76 -15.69 13.95
CA SER A 270 20.43 -15.56 15.25
C SER A 270 20.03 -14.31 16.02
N LEU A 271 19.56 -13.27 15.31
CA LEU A 271 19.02 -12.03 15.90
C LEU A 271 17.62 -11.74 15.38
N LYS A 272 16.72 -11.37 16.26
CA LYS A 272 15.43 -10.76 15.92
C LYS A 272 15.59 -9.25 16.08
N ILE A 273 15.83 -8.55 14.97
CA ILE A 273 16.22 -7.13 15.05
C ILE A 273 15.68 -6.33 13.86
N VAL A 274 15.38 -5.06 14.13
CA VAL A 274 15.18 -4.02 13.13
C VAL A 274 15.86 -2.74 13.58
N ALA A 275 16.41 -2.01 12.61
CA ALA A 275 17.04 -0.72 12.86
C ALA A 275 16.32 0.36 12.07
N VAL A 276 16.01 1.47 12.72
CA VAL A 276 15.32 2.62 12.18
C VAL A 276 16.08 3.91 12.46
N LYS A 277 15.95 4.90 11.57
CA LYS A 277 16.52 6.22 11.81
C LYS A 277 15.66 7.01 12.80
N ALA A 278 16.30 7.73 13.69
CA ALA A 278 15.63 8.65 14.58
C ALA A 278 14.89 9.76 13.80
N PRO A 279 13.67 10.11 14.21
CA PRO A 279 12.90 11.17 13.55
C PRO A 279 13.46 12.55 13.88
N GLY A 280 13.37 13.48 12.92
CA GLY A 280 13.83 14.86 13.07
C GLY A 280 15.34 15.05 12.93
N PHE A 281 15.81 16.27 13.18
CA PHE A 281 17.20 16.69 13.09
C PHE A 281 17.55 17.62 14.26
N GLY A 282 18.83 17.62 14.68
CA GLY A 282 19.32 18.50 15.75
C GLY A 282 18.53 18.35 17.06
N ASP A 283 18.17 19.46 17.70
CA ASP A 283 17.45 19.45 18.98
C ASP A 283 16.05 18.83 18.90
N ARG A 284 15.40 18.88 17.73
CA ARG A 284 14.13 18.19 17.52
C ARG A 284 14.30 16.68 17.58
N ARG A 285 15.37 16.13 17.00
CA ARG A 285 15.65 14.69 17.08
C ARG A 285 15.84 14.27 18.53
N LYS A 286 16.59 15.04 19.32
CA LYS A 286 16.77 14.76 20.76
C LYS A 286 15.44 14.76 21.50
N ALA A 287 14.61 15.76 21.25
CA ALA A 287 13.28 15.86 21.87
C ALA A 287 12.34 14.70 21.48
N MET A 288 12.40 14.24 20.22
CA MET A 288 11.60 13.07 19.79
C MET A 288 12.14 11.76 20.34
N LEU A 289 13.46 11.60 20.47
CA LEU A 289 14.06 10.44 21.13
C LEU A 289 13.63 10.36 22.61
N GLU A 290 13.55 11.51 23.29
CA GLU A 290 13.01 11.57 24.67
C GLU A 290 11.53 11.18 24.72
N ASP A 291 10.71 11.64 23.75
CA ASP A 291 9.30 11.26 23.66
C ASP A 291 9.14 9.75 23.50
N ILE A 292 9.96 9.13 22.64
CA ILE A 292 9.99 7.67 22.44
C ILE A 292 10.45 6.96 23.74
N ALA A 293 11.47 7.49 24.42
CA ALA A 293 11.95 6.93 25.68
C ALA A 293 10.89 6.96 26.77
N ILE A 294 10.20 8.10 26.94
CA ILE A 294 9.12 8.26 27.91
C ILE A 294 7.97 7.30 27.59
N LEU A 295 7.58 7.20 26.32
CA LEU A 295 6.51 6.31 25.88
C LEU A 295 6.83 4.83 26.14
N THR A 296 8.07 4.42 25.90
CA THR A 296 8.48 3.01 26.02
C THR A 296 9.05 2.65 27.41
N GLY A 297 9.21 3.64 28.30
CA GLY A 297 9.82 3.47 29.60
C GLY A 297 11.33 3.20 29.52
N GLY A 298 11.99 3.61 28.43
CA GLY A 298 13.42 3.48 28.21
C GLY A 298 14.20 4.74 28.56
N THR A 299 15.49 4.71 28.28
CA THR A 299 16.43 5.83 28.48
C THR A 299 17.13 6.15 27.17
N VAL A 300 17.21 7.44 26.82
CA VAL A 300 18.04 7.88 25.69
C VAL A 300 19.50 7.73 26.07
N ILE A 301 20.22 6.90 25.35
CA ILE A 301 21.66 6.75 25.52
C ILE A 301 22.32 7.91 24.77
N SER A 302 22.93 8.82 25.53
CA SER A 302 23.63 10.01 25.03
C SER A 302 24.82 10.33 25.91
N GLU A 303 25.93 10.68 25.30
CA GLU A 303 27.11 11.15 26.04
C GLU A 303 26.84 12.46 26.79
N GLU A 304 25.91 13.29 26.31
CA GLU A 304 25.50 14.53 27.00
C GLU A 304 24.84 14.23 28.36
N THR A 305 24.14 13.08 28.45
CA THR A 305 23.50 12.62 29.68
C THR A 305 24.40 11.68 30.49
N GLY A 306 25.63 11.44 30.02
CA GLY A 306 26.63 10.60 30.68
C GLY A 306 26.50 9.10 30.38
N TYR A 307 25.60 8.69 29.49
CA TYR A 307 25.43 7.29 29.07
C TYR A 307 26.22 6.99 27.80
N LYS A 308 26.92 5.86 27.80
CA LYS A 308 27.63 5.34 26.63
C LYS A 308 27.00 4.06 26.13
N LEU A 309 27.05 3.85 24.81
CA LEU A 309 26.49 2.66 24.17
C LEU A 309 27.21 1.36 24.63
N GLU A 310 28.52 1.42 24.81
CA GLU A 310 29.34 0.29 25.27
C GLU A 310 28.98 -0.19 26.70
N ASP A 311 28.44 0.72 27.51
CA ASP A 311 28.03 0.43 28.92
C ASP A 311 26.51 0.15 29.03
N ALA A 312 25.81 0.05 27.89
CA ALA A 312 24.35 -0.14 27.90
C ALA A 312 23.92 -1.44 28.58
N ASP A 313 22.84 -1.34 29.33
CA ASP A 313 22.20 -2.46 30.01
C ASP A 313 20.74 -2.63 29.61
N ILE A 314 20.16 -3.80 29.84
CA ILE A 314 18.73 -4.10 29.55
C ILE A 314 17.81 -3.10 30.27
N SER A 315 18.21 -2.60 31.44
CA SER A 315 17.44 -1.61 32.20
C SER A 315 17.29 -0.25 31.51
N TYR A 316 18.14 0.06 30.52
CA TYR A 316 18.01 1.28 29.70
C TYR A 316 17.09 1.10 28.50
N LEU A 317 16.77 -0.16 28.16
CA LEU A 317 15.93 -0.46 27.01
C LEU A 317 14.47 -0.17 27.32
N GLY A 318 13.82 0.58 26.41
CA GLY A 318 12.38 0.71 26.42
C GLY A 318 11.69 -0.60 26.01
N ARG A 319 10.38 -0.67 26.20
CA ARG A 319 9.54 -1.81 25.81
C ARG A 319 8.21 -1.34 25.25
N ALA A 320 7.63 -2.16 24.39
CA ALA A 320 6.28 -1.97 23.89
C ALA A 320 5.60 -3.34 23.71
N GLU A 321 4.27 -3.36 23.65
CA GLU A 321 3.54 -4.60 23.36
C GLU A 321 3.82 -5.05 21.92
N LYS A 322 3.87 -4.07 20.98
CA LYS A 322 4.16 -4.33 19.57
C LYS A 322 4.83 -3.15 18.91
N ILE A 323 5.74 -3.43 17.98
CA ILE A 323 6.31 -2.42 17.08
C ILE A 323 6.24 -2.95 15.66
N SER A 324 5.69 -2.13 14.75
CA SER A 324 5.70 -2.37 13.30
C SER A 324 6.50 -1.27 12.60
N VAL A 325 7.32 -1.69 11.64
CA VAL A 325 8.20 -0.81 10.87
C VAL A 325 8.03 -1.13 9.40
N ASP A 326 7.52 -0.18 8.64
CA ASP A 326 7.49 -0.21 7.18
C ASP A 326 8.68 0.57 6.58
N LYS A 327 8.67 0.83 5.28
CA LYS A 327 9.75 1.58 4.61
C LYS A 327 9.78 3.07 5.02
N ASP A 328 8.66 3.62 5.45
CA ASP A 328 8.47 5.06 5.66
C ASP A 328 8.20 5.40 7.13
N ASN A 329 7.59 4.47 7.89
CA ASN A 329 7.07 4.72 9.23
C ASN A 329 7.50 3.67 10.25
N THR A 330 7.51 4.07 11.52
CA THR A 330 7.61 3.19 12.68
C THR A 330 6.45 3.47 13.63
N THR A 331 5.67 2.44 13.95
CA THR A 331 4.52 2.50 14.86
C THR A 331 4.81 1.72 16.12
N ILE A 332 4.72 2.39 17.27
CA ILE A 332 4.84 1.82 18.60
C ILE A 332 3.44 1.71 19.21
N VAL A 333 3.03 0.51 19.58
CA VAL A 333 1.72 0.20 20.17
C VAL A 333 1.91 -0.25 21.61
N SER A 334 1.14 0.31 22.54
CA SER A 334 1.21 0.01 23.96
C SER A 334 2.64 0.10 24.52
N GLY A 335 3.25 1.27 24.42
CA GLY A 335 4.52 1.55 25.10
C GLY A 335 4.39 1.33 26.60
N GLN A 336 5.44 0.80 27.25
CA GLN A 336 5.42 0.47 28.68
C GLN A 336 5.91 1.62 29.59
N GLY A 337 5.90 2.85 29.09
CA GLY A 337 6.10 4.04 29.93
C GLY A 337 4.95 4.26 30.90
N THR A 338 5.22 4.93 32.02
CA THR A 338 4.18 5.22 33.01
C THR A 338 3.28 6.36 32.53
N LYS A 339 1.98 6.27 32.82
CA LYS A 339 1.00 7.32 32.45
C LYS A 339 1.40 8.69 32.97
N GLU A 340 1.88 8.73 34.21
CA GLU A 340 2.29 9.97 34.86
C GLU A 340 3.44 10.67 34.09
N MET A 341 4.41 9.91 33.59
CA MET A 341 5.51 10.44 32.79
C MET A 341 5.04 10.95 31.44
N ILE A 342 4.15 10.20 30.78
CA ILE A 342 3.55 10.58 29.49
C ILE A 342 2.71 11.86 29.64
N GLU A 343 1.84 11.94 30.65
CA GLU A 343 1.04 13.12 30.94
C GLU A 343 1.89 14.34 31.29
N SER A 344 2.95 14.14 32.09
CA SER A 344 3.91 15.19 32.41
C SER A 344 4.58 15.73 31.14
N ARG A 345 4.99 14.84 30.22
CA ARG A 345 5.59 15.24 28.94
C ARG A 345 4.62 16.00 28.06
N ILE A 346 3.37 15.53 27.96
CA ILE A 346 2.29 16.22 27.24
C ILE A 346 2.10 17.63 27.77
N ASN A 347 2.06 17.82 29.09
CA ASN A 347 1.90 19.13 29.71
C ASN A 347 3.11 20.03 29.49
N GLN A 348 4.32 19.47 29.47
CA GLN A 348 5.55 20.20 29.13
C GLN A 348 5.49 20.72 27.66
N ILE A 349 5.08 19.87 26.71
CA ILE A 349 4.95 20.28 25.30
C ILE A 349 3.87 21.37 25.16
N LYS A 350 2.72 21.25 25.85
CA LYS A 350 1.68 22.30 25.86
C LYS A 350 2.22 23.64 26.36
N ALA A 351 2.97 23.64 27.44
CA ALA A 351 3.59 24.87 27.97
C ALA A 351 4.60 25.46 26.96
N GLN A 352 5.34 24.65 26.23
CA GLN A 352 6.23 25.11 25.17
C GLN A 352 5.47 25.74 24.01
N ILE A 353 4.30 25.19 23.61
CA ILE A 353 3.43 25.74 22.57
C ILE A 353 2.93 27.13 22.97
N GLU A 354 2.57 27.33 24.23
CA GLU A 354 2.09 28.61 24.74
C GLU A 354 3.21 29.67 24.84
N SER A 355 4.43 29.26 25.15
CA SER A 355 5.58 30.17 25.34
C SER A 355 6.32 30.51 24.07
N THR A 356 6.21 29.71 22.99
CA THR A 356 6.94 29.96 21.74
C THR A 356 6.36 31.13 20.96
N THR A 357 7.27 31.98 20.43
CA THR A 357 6.93 33.12 19.57
C THR A 357 7.04 32.79 18.08
N SER A 358 7.64 31.64 17.74
CA SER A 358 7.82 31.15 16.38
C SER A 358 6.63 30.33 15.93
N ASP A 359 5.93 30.75 14.87
CA ASP A 359 4.81 29.99 14.31
C ASP A 359 5.24 28.62 13.80
N TYR A 360 6.43 28.54 13.21
CA TYR A 360 7.01 27.27 12.77
C TYR A 360 7.29 26.30 13.93
N ASP A 361 7.86 26.79 15.02
CA ASP A 361 8.12 25.94 16.20
C ASP A 361 6.81 25.54 16.87
N ARG A 362 5.82 26.43 16.90
CA ARG A 362 4.49 26.14 17.40
C ARG A 362 3.84 24.99 16.61
N GLU A 363 3.89 25.03 15.29
CA GLU A 363 3.38 23.97 14.42
C GLU A 363 4.08 22.63 14.73
N LYS A 364 5.40 22.61 14.84
CA LYS A 364 6.17 21.39 15.11
C LYS A 364 5.97 20.85 16.53
N LEU A 365 5.73 21.69 17.50
CA LEU A 365 5.35 21.28 18.85
C LEU A 365 3.92 20.70 18.87
N GLN A 366 3.00 21.27 18.08
CA GLN A 366 1.64 20.73 17.92
C GLN A 366 1.66 19.35 17.26
N GLU A 367 2.46 19.13 16.22
CA GLU A 367 2.67 17.81 15.63
C GLU A 367 3.18 16.79 16.68
N ARG A 368 4.18 17.15 17.48
CA ARG A 368 4.69 16.27 18.54
C ARG A 368 3.63 15.95 19.59
N LEU A 369 2.89 16.99 20.02
CA LEU A 369 1.80 16.83 20.95
C LEU A 369 0.75 15.85 20.44
N ALA A 370 0.35 16.01 19.18
CA ALA A 370 -0.64 15.16 18.55
C ALA A 370 -0.19 13.69 18.47
N LYS A 371 1.08 13.46 18.08
CA LYS A 371 1.68 12.11 18.01
C LYS A 371 1.73 11.43 19.38
N LEU A 372 2.04 12.16 20.46
CA LEU A 372 2.16 11.60 21.81
C LEU A 372 0.81 11.47 22.52
N ALA A 373 -0.06 12.48 22.38
CA ALA A 373 -1.36 12.55 23.08
C ALA A 373 -2.49 11.80 22.35
N GLY A 374 -2.35 11.55 21.05
CA GLY A 374 -3.37 10.90 20.20
C GLY A 374 -3.51 9.40 20.49
N GLY A 375 -2.48 8.76 20.96
CA GLY A 375 -2.45 7.31 21.13
C GLY A 375 -2.54 6.54 19.81
N VAL A 376 -2.78 5.25 19.89
CA VAL A 376 -3.02 4.35 18.76
C VAL A 376 -4.37 3.66 18.95
N ALA A 377 -5.26 3.76 17.95
CA ALA A 377 -6.45 2.94 17.91
C ALA A 377 -6.09 1.58 17.30
N VAL A 378 -6.30 0.52 18.05
CA VAL A 378 -6.09 -0.85 17.61
C VAL A 378 -7.43 -1.47 17.28
N ILE A 379 -7.66 -1.79 16.01
CA ILE A 379 -8.82 -2.56 15.57
C ILE A 379 -8.43 -4.03 15.62
N GLN A 380 -8.94 -4.74 16.62
CA GLN A 380 -8.72 -6.17 16.77
C GLN A 380 -9.82 -6.91 16.00
N VAL A 381 -9.46 -7.48 14.85
CA VAL A 381 -10.38 -8.15 13.92
C VAL A 381 -10.63 -9.57 14.39
N GLY A 382 -11.89 -9.92 14.63
CA GLY A 382 -12.33 -11.25 15.00
C GLY A 382 -13.00 -12.01 13.86
N ALA A 383 -12.73 -13.32 13.77
CA ALA A 383 -13.37 -14.21 12.80
C ALA A 383 -13.45 -15.65 13.33
N ALA A 384 -14.29 -16.48 12.68
CA ALA A 384 -14.46 -17.88 13.05
C ALA A 384 -13.38 -18.81 12.46
N SER A 385 -12.72 -18.38 11.39
CA SER A 385 -11.64 -19.12 10.72
C SER A 385 -10.50 -18.21 10.32
N GLU A 386 -9.31 -18.77 10.14
CA GLU A 386 -8.11 -18.05 9.69
C GLU A 386 -8.30 -17.41 8.30
N VAL A 387 -8.96 -18.11 7.38
CA VAL A 387 -9.26 -17.60 6.03
C VAL A 387 -10.18 -16.37 6.10
N GLU A 388 -11.23 -16.41 6.92
CA GLU A 388 -12.14 -15.29 7.16
C GLU A 388 -11.41 -14.13 7.86
N MET A 389 -10.53 -14.44 8.80
CA MET A 389 -9.73 -13.46 9.52
C MET A 389 -8.86 -12.64 8.56
N LYS A 390 -8.14 -13.33 7.68
CA LYS A 390 -7.26 -12.68 6.70
C LYS A 390 -8.08 -11.81 5.73
N GLU A 391 -9.18 -12.32 5.20
CA GLU A 391 -10.06 -11.59 4.29
C GLU A 391 -10.66 -10.33 4.94
N LYS A 392 -11.13 -10.44 6.19
CA LYS A 392 -11.63 -9.28 6.93
C LYS A 392 -10.54 -8.25 7.20
N LYS A 393 -9.34 -8.70 7.58
CA LYS A 393 -8.21 -7.82 7.85
C LYS A 393 -7.81 -7.03 6.60
N ASP A 394 -7.73 -7.69 5.43
CA ASP A 394 -7.44 -7.01 4.16
C ASP A 394 -8.49 -5.94 3.86
N ARG A 395 -9.79 -6.21 4.08
CA ARG A 395 -10.86 -5.19 3.91
C ARG A 395 -10.75 -4.02 4.89
N PHE A 396 -10.33 -4.26 6.14
CA PHE A 396 -10.05 -3.18 7.09
C PHE A 396 -8.85 -2.34 6.65
N ASP A 397 -7.77 -2.98 6.15
CA ASP A 397 -6.58 -2.30 5.64
C ASP A 397 -6.96 -1.40 4.45
N ASP A 398 -7.72 -1.90 3.46
CA ASP A 398 -8.21 -1.14 2.30
C ASP A 398 -9.07 0.06 2.74
N ALA A 399 -10.02 -0.18 3.65
CA ALA A 399 -10.91 0.88 4.16
C ALA A 399 -10.14 1.97 4.91
N LEU A 400 -9.13 1.60 5.69
CA LEU A 400 -8.27 2.55 6.40
C LEU A 400 -7.45 3.40 5.42
N HIS A 401 -6.82 2.77 4.41
CA HIS A 401 -6.05 3.47 3.41
C HIS A 401 -6.90 4.41 2.57
N ALA A 402 -8.07 3.97 2.11
CA ALA A 402 -9.02 4.81 1.38
C ALA A 402 -9.48 6.02 2.23
N THR A 403 -9.73 5.81 3.52
CA THR A 403 -10.11 6.90 4.43
C THR A 403 -8.98 7.92 4.57
N ARG A 404 -7.72 7.49 4.73
CA ARG A 404 -6.56 8.39 4.76
C ARG A 404 -6.38 9.14 3.45
N ALA A 405 -6.46 8.44 2.31
CA ALA A 405 -6.37 9.06 0.98
C ALA A 405 -7.45 10.15 0.77
N ALA A 406 -8.64 9.92 1.30
CA ALA A 406 -9.75 10.87 1.24
C ALA A 406 -9.54 12.10 2.15
N ILE A 407 -8.93 11.92 3.31
CA ILE A 407 -8.54 13.04 4.20
C ILE A 407 -7.47 13.91 3.53
N GLU A 408 -6.53 13.29 2.80
CA GLU A 408 -5.42 14.00 2.15
C GLU A 408 -5.85 14.83 0.93
N GLU A 409 -6.65 14.28 0.02
CA GLU A 409 -6.99 14.92 -1.26
C GLU A 409 -8.50 15.14 -1.47
N GLY A 410 -9.32 14.86 -0.47
CA GLY A 410 -10.78 14.98 -0.57
C GLY A 410 -11.46 13.83 -1.32
N ILE A 411 -12.72 14.02 -1.63
CA ILE A 411 -13.65 13.02 -2.17
C ILE A 411 -14.36 13.50 -3.43
N ILE A 412 -14.69 12.54 -4.29
CA ILE A 412 -15.40 12.70 -5.56
C ILE A 412 -16.59 11.72 -5.62
N PRO A 413 -17.55 11.90 -6.55
CA PRO A 413 -18.57 10.90 -6.80
C PRO A 413 -17.93 9.57 -7.22
N GLY A 414 -18.34 8.48 -6.54
CA GLY A 414 -17.77 7.15 -6.74
C GLY A 414 -18.35 6.39 -7.93
N GLY A 415 -18.09 5.08 -7.95
CA GLY A 415 -18.63 4.18 -8.96
C GLY A 415 -18.17 4.47 -10.39
N GLY A 416 -17.04 5.13 -10.59
CA GLY A 416 -16.52 5.53 -11.89
C GLY A 416 -17.16 6.77 -12.50
N VAL A 417 -18.12 7.41 -11.83
CA VAL A 417 -18.82 8.59 -12.35
C VAL A 417 -17.90 9.78 -12.49
N ALA A 418 -16.98 10.01 -11.55
CA ALA A 418 -16.02 11.11 -11.63
C ALA A 418 -15.19 11.08 -12.90
N TYR A 419 -14.78 9.89 -13.37
CA TYR A 419 -14.08 9.75 -14.65
C TYR A 419 -14.96 10.19 -15.85
N LEU A 420 -16.24 9.81 -15.85
CA LEU A 420 -17.16 10.25 -16.90
C LEU A 420 -17.38 11.77 -16.89
N ARG A 421 -17.41 12.38 -15.70
CA ARG A 421 -17.53 13.85 -15.57
C ARG A 421 -16.27 14.59 -15.97
N ALA A 422 -15.10 13.92 -15.99
CA ALA A 422 -13.86 14.48 -16.49
C ALA A 422 -13.74 14.45 -18.03
N ILE A 423 -14.52 13.61 -18.73
CA ILE A 423 -14.47 13.47 -20.20
C ILE A 423 -14.64 14.81 -20.93
N PRO A 424 -15.56 15.72 -20.57
CA PRO A 424 -15.72 17.00 -21.26
C PRO A 424 -14.47 17.90 -21.24
N ALA A 425 -13.55 17.72 -20.29
CA ALA A 425 -12.27 18.42 -20.29
C ALA A 425 -11.40 18.04 -21.47
N LEU A 426 -11.53 16.81 -21.97
CA LEU A 426 -10.81 16.29 -23.13
C LEU A 426 -11.37 16.80 -24.47
N ASP A 427 -12.64 17.21 -24.53
CA ASP A 427 -13.25 17.72 -25.76
C ASP A 427 -12.61 19.04 -26.23
N LYS A 428 -12.00 19.78 -25.34
CA LYS A 428 -11.30 21.04 -25.61
C LYS A 428 -9.82 20.84 -25.92
N LEU A 429 -9.29 19.64 -25.66
CA LEU A 429 -7.88 19.34 -25.81
C LEU A 429 -7.57 18.93 -27.26
N LYS A 430 -6.54 19.52 -27.85
CA LYS A 430 -6.09 19.21 -29.19
C LYS A 430 -4.68 18.63 -29.16
N GLY A 431 -4.46 17.58 -29.96
CA GLY A 431 -3.13 17.08 -30.25
C GLY A 431 -2.38 18.01 -31.20
N ALA A 432 -1.05 17.92 -31.22
CA ALA A 432 -0.23 18.61 -32.23
C ALA A 432 -0.38 17.99 -33.62
N ASN A 433 -0.80 16.71 -33.69
CA ASN A 433 -1.09 15.96 -34.90
C ASN A 433 -2.27 14.99 -34.67
N GLU A 434 -2.64 14.20 -35.69
CA GLU A 434 -3.75 13.25 -35.64
C GLU A 434 -3.49 12.12 -34.65
N ASP A 435 -2.26 11.63 -34.55
CA ASP A 435 -1.89 10.54 -33.63
C ASP A 435 -1.93 10.98 -32.16
N GLU A 436 -1.48 12.21 -31.84
CA GLU A 436 -1.69 12.78 -30.50
C GLU A 436 -3.18 12.93 -30.17
N THR A 437 -3.99 13.36 -31.16
CA THR A 437 -5.45 13.47 -30.96
C THR A 437 -6.07 12.11 -30.71
N THR A 438 -5.59 11.07 -31.43
CA THR A 438 -5.98 9.69 -31.19
C THR A 438 -5.57 9.21 -29.79
N GLY A 439 -4.39 9.58 -29.30
CA GLY A 439 -3.96 9.32 -27.91
C GLY A 439 -4.92 9.90 -26.88
N ILE A 440 -5.43 11.13 -27.10
CA ILE A 440 -6.44 11.73 -26.24
C ILE A 440 -7.76 10.94 -26.30
N ALA A 441 -8.17 10.49 -27.50
CA ALA A 441 -9.38 9.70 -27.67
C ALA A 441 -9.29 8.31 -26.99
N ILE A 442 -8.10 7.70 -26.92
CA ILE A 442 -7.86 6.45 -26.19
C ILE A 442 -8.20 6.64 -24.70
N ILE A 443 -7.71 7.69 -24.07
CA ILE A 443 -8.03 7.99 -22.66
C ILE A 443 -9.52 8.26 -22.50
N LYS A 444 -10.12 9.08 -23.39
CA LYS A 444 -11.57 9.35 -23.36
C LYS A 444 -12.40 8.06 -23.34
N ARG A 445 -12.00 7.06 -24.14
CA ARG A 445 -12.67 5.75 -24.16
C ARG A 445 -12.38 4.93 -22.90
N ALA A 446 -11.15 4.94 -22.40
CA ALA A 446 -10.74 4.17 -21.22
C ALA A 446 -11.46 4.64 -19.94
N LEU A 447 -11.77 5.93 -19.83
CA LEU A 447 -12.50 6.48 -18.67
C LEU A 447 -13.92 5.93 -18.47
N GLU A 448 -14.49 5.27 -19.48
CA GLU A 448 -15.79 4.60 -19.36
C GLU A 448 -15.70 3.22 -18.70
N GLU A 449 -14.53 2.58 -18.75
CA GLU A 449 -14.40 1.18 -18.38
C GLU A 449 -14.61 0.88 -16.88
N PRO A 450 -14.20 1.73 -15.92
CA PRO A 450 -14.48 1.45 -14.52
C PRO A 450 -15.97 1.30 -14.21
N LEU A 451 -16.82 2.23 -14.68
CA LEU A 451 -18.27 2.10 -14.51
C LEU A 451 -18.82 0.91 -15.30
N ARG A 452 -18.37 0.71 -16.54
CA ARG A 452 -18.79 -0.41 -17.38
C ARG A 452 -18.54 -1.74 -16.68
N GLN A 453 -17.34 -1.95 -16.14
CA GLN A 453 -16.97 -3.18 -15.45
C GLN A 453 -17.79 -3.39 -14.17
N ILE A 454 -18.02 -2.33 -13.38
CA ILE A 454 -18.89 -2.41 -12.19
C ILE A 454 -20.28 -2.91 -12.57
N VAL A 455 -20.85 -2.38 -13.65
CA VAL A 455 -22.18 -2.73 -14.16
C VAL A 455 -22.22 -4.16 -14.70
N GLU A 456 -21.21 -4.57 -15.46
CA GLU A 456 -21.09 -5.93 -15.99
C GLU A 456 -20.97 -6.97 -14.87
N ASN A 457 -20.24 -6.65 -13.78
CA ASN A 457 -20.18 -7.50 -12.60
C ASN A 457 -21.55 -7.63 -11.88
N CYS A 458 -22.47 -6.70 -12.13
CA CYS A 458 -23.86 -6.80 -11.67
C CYS A 458 -24.75 -7.66 -12.59
N GLY A 459 -24.21 -8.11 -13.73
CA GLY A 459 -24.99 -8.85 -14.75
C GLY A 459 -25.84 -7.95 -15.64
N LEU A 460 -25.53 -6.66 -15.70
CA LEU A 460 -26.27 -5.66 -16.49
C LEU A 460 -25.45 -5.21 -17.71
N GLU A 461 -26.14 -4.60 -18.69
CA GLU A 461 -25.49 -4.10 -19.92
C GLU A 461 -24.75 -2.78 -19.66
N GLY A 462 -23.41 -2.84 -19.60
CA GLY A 462 -22.55 -1.71 -19.25
C GLY A 462 -22.68 -0.53 -20.23
N SER A 463 -22.84 -0.78 -21.54
CA SER A 463 -22.92 0.26 -22.55
C SER A 463 -24.14 1.17 -22.38
N VAL A 464 -25.28 0.59 -22.06
CA VAL A 464 -26.55 1.32 -21.86
C VAL A 464 -26.47 2.21 -20.63
N ILE A 465 -25.94 1.67 -19.53
CA ILE A 465 -25.86 2.41 -18.26
C ILE A 465 -24.83 3.53 -18.36
N VAL A 466 -23.65 3.27 -18.94
CA VAL A 466 -22.63 4.31 -19.17
C VAL A 466 -23.22 5.46 -20.00
N GLN A 467 -23.95 5.18 -21.09
CA GLN A 467 -24.56 6.22 -21.91
C GLN A 467 -25.57 7.06 -21.10
N LYS A 468 -26.44 6.41 -20.32
CA LYS A 468 -27.43 7.10 -19.51
C LYS A 468 -26.79 7.95 -18.40
N VAL A 469 -25.71 7.47 -17.78
CA VAL A 469 -24.96 8.25 -16.79
C VAL A 469 -24.26 9.44 -17.43
N LYS A 470 -23.72 9.31 -18.66
CA LYS A 470 -23.10 10.43 -19.41
C LYS A 470 -24.09 11.56 -19.73
N GLU A 471 -25.35 11.25 -19.96
CA GLU A 471 -26.40 12.24 -20.20
C GLU A 471 -26.76 13.03 -18.93
N GLY A 472 -26.48 12.47 -17.74
CA GLY A 472 -26.66 13.13 -16.47
C GLY A 472 -25.58 14.18 -16.17
N LYS A 473 -25.82 14.99 -15.14
CA LYS A 473 -24.93 16.07 -14.67
C LYS A 473 -24.56 15.92 -13.21
N GLY A 474 -23.45 16.55 -12.81
CA GLY A 474 -23.00 16.55 -11.43
C GLY A 474 -22.78 15.14 -10.89
N ASP A 475 -23.28 14.86 -9.71
CA ASP A 475 -23.09 13.61 -8.99
C ASP A 475 -24.09 12.51 -9.39
N TYR A 476 -24.97 12.78 -10.38
CA TYR A 476 -25.92 11.78 -10.89
C TYR A 476 -25.18 10.57 -11.48
N GLY A 477 -25.50 9.39 -11.00
CA GLY A 477 -24.86 8.15 -11.44
C GLY A 477 -25.75 6.93 -11.20
N PHE A 478 -25.17 5.75 -11.41
CA PHE A 478 -25.84 4.48 -11.19
C PHE A 478 -25.26 3.81 -9.94
N ASN A 479 -26.10 3.65 -8.93
CA ASN A 479 -25.75 2.88 -7.73
C ASN A 479 -25.90 1.38 -8.04
N ALA A 480 -24.77 0.72 -8.28
CA ALA A 480 -24.73 -0.68 -8.68
C ALA A 480 -25.20 -1.65 -7.56
N ARG A 481 -25.23 -1.21 -6.30
CA ARG A 481 -25.73 -2.02 -5.19
C ARG A 481 -27.25 -2.10 -5.21
N THR A 482 -27.91 -0.95 -5.39
CA THR A 482 -29.38 -0.81 -5.36
C THR A 482 -30.02 -0.86 -6.75
N GLU A 483 -29.20 -0.78 -7.81
CA GLU A 483 -29.62 -0.70 -9.22
C GLU A 483 -30.47 0.55 -9.54
N VAL A 484 -30.25 1.63 -8.79
CA VAL A 484 -31.00 2.90 -8.94
C VAL A 484 -30.09 4.00 -9.50
N TYR A 485 -30.68 4.87 -10.31
CA TYR A 485 -30.02 6.11 -10.76
C TYR A 485 -30.35 7.23 -9.76
N GLU A 486 -29.32 7.77 -9.13
CA GLU A 486 -29.47 8.76 -8.07
C GLU A 486 -28.27 9.68 -7.94
N ASN A 487 -28.30 10.65 -7.03
CA ASN A 487 -27.14 11.43 -6.64
C ASN A 487 -26.20 10.54 -5.79
N LEU A 488 -25.09 10.12 -6.37
CA LEU A 488 -24.16 9.19 -5.69
C LEU A 488 -23.48 9.81 -4.47
N PHE A 489 -23.26 11.12 -4.49
CA PHE A 489 -22.66 11.82 -3.35
C PHE A 489 -23.59 11.85 -2.13
N GLU A 490 -24.89 12.06 -2.34
CA GLU A 490 -25.93 11.99 -1.31
C GLU A 490 -26.18 10.55 -0.86
N ALA A 491 -26.14 9.59 -1.79
CA ALA A 491 -26.27 8.16 -1.50
C ALA A 491 -25.05 7.57 -0.77
N GLY A 492 -23.98 8.35 -0.56
CA GLY A 492 -22.75 7.90 0.10
C GLY A 492 -21.85 7.04 -0.78
N VAL A 493 -22.09 6.97 -2.09
CA VAL A 493 -21.22 6.29 -3.05
C VAL A 493 -20.16 7.29 -3.52
N ILE A 494 -19.05 7.32 -2.79
CA ILE A 494 -17.97 8.29 -2.94
C ILE A 494 -16.62 7.61 -2.96
N ASP A 495 -15.68 8.13 -3.75
CA ASP A 495 -14.32 7.62 -3.89
C ASP A 495 -13.31 8.70 -3.44
N PRO A 496 -12.16 8.32 -2.87
CA PRO A 496 -11.07 9.27 -2.61
C PRO A 496 -10.48 9.79 -3.92
N THR A 497 -10.28 11.11 -4.01
CA THR A 497 -9.69 11.76 -5.20
C THR A 497 -8.30 11.22 -5.50
N LYS A 498 -7.48 11.01 -4.46
CA LYS A 498 -6.12 10.45 -4.56
C LYS A 498 -6.15 9.06 -5.22
N VAL A 499 -7.06 8.18 -4.80
CA VAL A 499 -7.21 6.82 -5.35
C VAL A 499 -7.52 6.87 -6.85
N ALA A 500 -8.52 7.65 -7.25
CA ALA A 500 -8.90 7.76 -8.66
C ALA A 500 -7.77 8.36 -9.52
N ARG A 501 -7.09 9.39 -9.02
CA ARG A 501 -5.97 10.04 -9.72
C ARG A 501 -4.81 9.08 -9.93
N VAL A 502 -4.33 8.45 -8.86
CA VAL A 502 -3.18 7.54 -8.88
C VAL A 502 -3.45 6.32 -9.76
N ALA A 503 -4.68 5.77 -9.72
CA ALA A 503 -5.08 4.66 -10.57
C ALA A 503 -4.95 5.02 -12.06
N LEU A 504 -5.39 6.20 -12.48
CA LEU A 504 -5.27 6.65 -13.87
C LEU A 504 -3.82 6.93 -14.27
N GLU A 505 -3.04 7.61 -13.42
CA GLU A 505 -1.64 7.95 -13.68
C GLU A 505 -0.79 6.69 -13.87
N ASN A 506 -0.92 5.71 -12.97
CA ASN A 506 -0.16 4.45 -13.06
C ASN A 506 -0.60 3.60 -14.26
N ALA A 507 -1.90 3.50 -14.51
CA ALA A 507 -2.44 2.79 -15.67
C ALA A 507 -1.90 3.37 -16.98
N ALA A 508 -1.95 4.68 -17.15
CA ALA A 508 -1.50 5.36 -18.35
C ALA A 508 0.02 5.27 -18.53
N SER A 509 0.79 5.35 -17.45
CA SER A 509 2.25 5.23 -17.48
C SER A 509 2.68 3.88 -18.04
N ILE A 510 2.20 2.80 -17.47
CA ILE A 510 2.56 1.42 -17.90
C ILE A 510 1.99 1.10 -19.28
N ALA A 511 0.72 1.49 -19.55
CA ALA A 511 0.12 1.30 -20.87
C ALA A 511 0.92 2.01 -21.97
N SER A 512 1.40 3.23 -21.73
CA SER A 512 2.24 3.98 -22.67
C SER A 512 3.56 3.27 -22.97
N MET A 513 4.18 2.62 -21.98
CA MET A 513 5.39 1.81 -22.20
C MET A 513 5.07 0.58 -23.07
N LEU A 514 3.97 -0.12 -22.82
CA LEU A 514 3.55 -1.26 -23.63
C LEU A 514 3.24 -0.87 -25.08
N LEU A 515 2.57 0.27 -25.29
CA LEU A 515 2.24 0.77 -26.63
C LEU A 515 3.47 1.16 -27.45
N THR A 516 4.54 1.65 -26.80
CA THR A 516 5.79 2.06 -27.45
C THR A 516 6.80 0.91 -27.58
N THR A 517 6.47 -0.30 -27.09
CA THR A 517 7.34 -1.47 -27.18
C THR A 517 7.31 -2.07 -28.58
N GLU A 518 8.49 -2.30 -29.16
CA GLU A 518 8.67 -2.90 -30.50
C GLU A 518 9.28 -4.30 -30.42
N CYS A 519 10.14 -4.53 -29.42
CA CYS A 519 10.90 -5.77 -29.27
C CYS A 519 10.83 -6.27 -27.83
N VAL A 520 10.71 -7.57 -27.66
CA VAL A 520 10.77 -8.26 -26.37
C VAL A 520 11.90 -9.28 -26.39
N ILE A 521 12.70 -9.27 -25.34
CA ILE A 521 13.83 -10.20 -25.15
C ILE A 521 13.56 -11.04 -23.90
N SER A 522 13.44 -12.36 -24.09
CA SER A 522 13.22 -13.32 -23.01
C SER A 522 14.30 -14.40 -22.95
N ASP A 523 14.45 -15.02 -21.80
CA ASP A 523 15.30 -16.20 -21.66
C ASP A 523 14.63 -17.42 -22.31
N ILE A 524 15.42 -18.22 -23.04
CA ILE A 524 14.96 -19.53 -23.50
C ILE A 524 15.08 -20.48 -22.30
N LYS A 525 13.92 -20.97 -21.81
CA LYS A 525 13.92 -22.04 -20.79
C LYS A 525 14.50 -23.30 -21.47
N GLU A 526 15.66 -23.74 -21.04
CA GLU A 526 16.13 -25.09 -21.36
C GLU A 526 15.16 -26.08 -20.72
N GLU A 527 14.48 -26.89 -21.53
CA GLU A 527 13.78 -28.05 -21.01
C GLU A 527 14.83 -28.91 -20.29
N SER A 528 14.74 -29.01 -18.97
CA SER A 528 15.59 -29.92 -18.20
C SER A 528 15.38 -31.31 -18.79
N ALA A 529 16.40 -31.82 -19.51
CA ALA A 529 16.38 -33.19 -20.02
C ALA A 529 16.01 -34.12 -18.85
N ALA A 530 14.94 -34.88 -19.05
CA ALA A 530 14.53 -35.89 -18.07
C ALA A 530 15.79 -36.71 -17.70
N PRO A 531 16.05 -37.00 -16.42
CA PRO A 531 17.21 -37.79 -16.04
C PRO A 531 17.17 -39.09 -16.82
N MET A 532 18.20 -39.31 -17.67
CA MET A 532 18.35 -40.58 -18.39
C MET A 532 18.32 -41.71 -17.35
N PRO A 533 17.51 -42.74 -17.57
CA PRO A 533 17.54 -43.90 -16.71
C PRO A 533 18.96 -44.46 -16.79
N ASN A 534 19.61 -44.59 -15.65
CA ASN A 534 20.96 -45.15 -15.51
C ASN A 534 20.98 -46.51 -16.22
N PRO A 535 21.80 -46.72 -17.28
CA PRO A 535 21.88 -48.02 -17.93
C PRO A 535 22.59 -48.97 -16.98
N GLY A 536 21.83 -49.82 -16.32
CA GLY A 536 22.23 -51.16 -15.94
C GLY A 536 23.43 -51.33 -15.03
N MET A 537 23.16 -51.49 -13.76
CA MET A 537 23.82 -52.59 -13.04
C MET A 537 23.03 -53.89 -13.31
N GLY A 538 23.18 -54.36 -14.51
CA GLY A 538 22.77 -55.74 -14.87
C GLY A 538 23.82 -56.73 -14.38
N GLY A 539 23.40 -57.58 -13.48
CA GLY A 539 23.78 -58.97 -13.39
C GLY A 539 25.26 -59.33 -13.20
N MET A 540 25.65 -59.68 -12.00
CA MET A 540 26.46 -60.85 -11.76
C MET A 540 25.75 -61.72 -10.71
N GLY A 541 24.83 -62.49 -11.22
CA GLY A 541 24.38 -63.71 -10.54
C GLY A 541 25.37 -64.81 -10.88
N GLY A 542 25.71 -65.60 -9.93
CA GLY A 542 26.25 -66.91 -10.26
C GLY A 542 27.19 -67.50 -9.25
N MET A 543 26.78 -68.56 -8.73
CA MET A 543 27.52 -69.71 -8.22
C MET A 543 28.10 -69.59 -6.81
N TYR A 544 27.47 -70.15 -5.91
CA TYR A 544 27.51 -71.45 -5.23
C TYR A 544 26.52 -71.47 -4.07
#